data_8a7c9ae560041f8d6565280eb9115e15
#
_entry.id   8a7c9ae560041f8d6565280eb9115e15
#
_cell.length_a   1.000
_cell.length_b   1.000
_cell.length_c   1.000
_cell.angle_alpha   90.00
_cell.angle_beta   90.00
_cell.angle_gamma   90.00
#
_symmetry.space_group_name_H-M   'P 1'
#
loop_
_entity.id
_entity.type
_entity.pdbx_description
1 polymer ?
#
loop_
_entity_poly.entity_id
_entity_poly.type
_entity_poly.pdbx_seq_one_letter_code
_entity_poly.pdbx_strand_id
1 'polypeptide(L)'
;SLHDALPILYHHQNIPIGTVIIGTESANSFYGSIIPPLFIHEEFNPLIIQNLLKRQKTLALKIQKDIQTRGNTSVDPRTFMIMDDCLFDSSWTRDKYIRSLFMNGRHWKILYVVAMQYCMGIPPVLRTNIDYVFILRENIVANRRRLYEQFAGMFPDFDSFSQIMDQCTENYECIVIDNNAKSNKIEDQVFWYKAASRPNFRIGLSEFWNQKPPEPGDGSEDFDANATGTKKKGPIIQVKKY
;
A
#
# COMPACT_ATOMS: atom_id res chain seq x y z
N SER A 1 -2.74 6.99 12.81
CA SER A 1 -3.10 7.01 11.39
C SER A 1 -1.94 6.49 10.55
N LEU A 2 -2.18 6.16 9.28
CA LEU A 2 -1.11 5.75 8.35
C LEU A 2 -0.04 6.83 8.21
N HIS A 3 -0.40 8.09 8.40
CA HIS A 3 0.50 9.23 8.45
C HIS A 3 1.69 9.02 9.39
N ASP A 4 1.49 8.27 10.46
CA ASP A 4 2.51 8.01 11.48
C ASP A 4 3.47 6.88 11.07
N ALA A 5 3.04 5.98 10.16
CA ALA A 5 3.86 4.88 9.66
C ALA A 5 4.72 5.26 8.43
N LEU A 6 4.31 6.25 7.64
CA LEU A 6 5.01 6.67 6.42
C LEU A 6 6.46 7.13 6.62
N PRO A 7 6.85 7.80 7.74
CA PRO A 7 8.24 8.14 7.99
C PRO A 7 9.20 6.95 8.00
N ILE A 8 8.70 5.75 8.31
CA ILE A 8 9.50 4.51 8.25
C ILE A 8 9.99 4.26 6.82
N LEU A 9 9.15 4.52 5.81
CA LEU A 9 9.50 4.38 4.40
C LEU A 9 10.64 5.30 3.99
N TYR A 10 10.64 6.53 4.52
CA TYR A 10 11.66 7.53 4.22
C TYR A 10 13.02 7.17 4.83
N HIS A 11 13.05 6.82 6.13
CA HIS A 11 14.31 6.66 6.85
C HIS A 11 15.03 5.34 6.61
N HIS A 12 14.28 4.26 6.41
CA HIS A 12 14.88 2.93 6.44
C HIS A 12 14.92 2.25 5.07
N GLN A 13 14.12 2.69 4.11
CA GLN A 13 13.99 1.97 2.86
C GLN A 13 14.47 2.75 1.64
N ASN A 14 14.38 4.08 1.63
CA ASN A 14 14.74 4.93 0.47
C ASN A 14 14.22 4.35 -0.85
N ILE A 15 12.91 4.01 -0.88
CA ILE A 15 12.29 3.37 -2.03
C ILE A 15 12.15 4.40 -3.16
N PRO A 16 12.63 4.11 -4.38
CA PRO A 16 12.80 5.11 -5.42
C PRO A 16 11.51 5.67 -5.98
N ILE A 17 10.43 4.89 -6.03
CA ILE A 17 9.17 5.24 -6.68
C ILE A 17 8.01 4.49 -6.01
N GLY A 18 6.81 5.03 -6.13
CA GLY A 18 5.60 4.34 -5.65
C GLY A 18 4.32 4.96 -6.13
N THR A 19 3.22 4.39 -5.71
CA THR A 19 1.87 4.80 -6.08
C THR A 19 0.98 4.78 -4.85
N VAL A 20 0.07 5.75 -4.76
CA VAL A 20 -0.91 5.87 -3.68
C VAL A 20 -2.31 5.85 -4.27
N ILE A 21 -3.20 5.11 -3.65
CA ILE A 21 -4.65 5.21 -3.87
C ILE A 21 -5.27 5.66 -2.55
N ILE A 22 -5.95 6.80 -2.57
CA ILE A 22 -6.59 7.40 -1.40
C ILE A 22 -7.87 8.14 -1.81
N GLY A 23 -8.99 7.82 -1.17
CA GLY A 23 -10.29 8.42 -1.53
C GLY A 23 -10.50 9.88 -1.06
N THR A 24 -9.59 10.44 -0.27
CA THR A 24 -9.78 11.74 0.42
C THR A 24 -8.66 12.76 0.18
N GLU A 25 -7.78 12.54 -0.82
CA GLU A 25 -6.65 13.43 -1.07
C GLU A 25 -7.08 14.85 -1.42
N SER A 26 -8.13 15.01 -2.22
CA SER A 26 -8.71 16.32 -2.57
C SER A 26 -9.16 17.14 -1.36
N ALA A 27 -9.51 16.48 -0.27
CA ALA A 27 -9.91 17.16 0.98
C ALA A 27 -8.73 17.46 1.92
N ASN A 28 -7.73 16.57 1.97
CA ASN A 28 -6.67 16.60 2.98
C ASN A 28 -5.31 17.03 2.43
N SER A 29 -5.06 16.85 1.14
CA SER A 29 -3.80 17.17 0.43
C SER A 29 -2.52 16.67 1.17
N PHE A 30 -2.65 15.53 1.87
CA PHE A 30 -1.56 15.01 2.70
C PHE A 30 -0.48 14.38 1.84
N TYR A 31 -0.87 13.46 0.97
CA TYR A 31 0.09 12.73 0.15
C TYR A 31 0.77 13.60 -0.90
N GLY A 32 0.08 14.61 -1.43
CA GLY A 32 0.65 15.57 -2.39
C GLY A 32 1.85 16.35 -1.87
N SER A 33 2.01 16.45 -0.56
CA SER A 33 3.19 17.07 0.06
C SER A 33 4.43 16.16 0.07
N ILE A 34 4.23 14.83 0.04
CA ILE A 34 5.28 13.82 0.23
C ILE A 34 5.51 12.89 -0.96
N ILE A 35 4.58 12.86 -1.91
CA ILE A 35 4.62 12.05 -3.13
C ILE A 35 4.17 12.92 -4.32
N PRO A 36 4.77 12.76 -5.53
CA PRO A 36 4.33 13.55 -6.69
C PRO A 36 2.86 13.29 -7.01
N PRO A 37 2.06 14.35 -7.29
CA PRO A 37 0.62 14.22 -7.56
C PRO A 37 0.28 13.26 -8.70
N LEU A 38 1.18 13.11 -9.68
CA LEU A 38 1.02 12.19 -10.81
C LEU A 38 0.81 10.72 -10.37
N PHE A 39 1.27 10.35 -9.18
CA PHE A 39 1.22 8.98 -8.65
C PHE A 39 0.20 8.82 -7.51
N ILE A 40 -0.68 9.80 -7.34
CA ILE A 40 -1.78 9.77 -6.38
C ILE A 40 -3.08 9.60 -7.15
N HIS A 41 -3.86 8.60 -6.79
CA HIS A 41 -5.14 8.28 -7.39
C HIS A 41 -6.25 8.35 -6.35
N GLU A 42 -7.35 9.02 -6.64
CA GLU A 42 -8.47 9.17 -5.71
C GLU A 42 -9.47 8.01 -5.76
N GLU A 43 -9.42 7.21 -6.83
CA GLU A 43 -10.31 6.07 -6.99
C GLU A 43 -9.51 4.77 -7.20
N PHE A 44 -10.00 3.69 -6.59
CA PHE A 44 -9.47 2.36 -6.86
C PHE A 44 -9.81 1.95 -8.31
N ASN A 45 -8.75 1.64 -9.07
CA ASN A 45 -8.88 1.07 -10.40
C ASN A 45 -7.90 -0.10 -10.55
N PRO A 46 -8.38 -1.31 -10.88
CA PRO A 46 -7.51 -2.47 -11.07
C PRO A 46 -6.38 -2.26 -12.09
N LEU A 47 -6.55 -1.37 -13.07
CA LEU A 47 -5.53 -1.03 -14.06
C LEU A 47 -4.27 -0.41 -13.44
N ILE A 48 -4.41 0.36 -12.35
CA ILE A 48 -3.26 0.94 -11.63
C ILE A 48 -2.34 -0.19 -11.15
N ILE A 49 -2.92 -1.20 -10.52
CA ILE A 49 -2.16 -2.33 -9.99
C ILE A 49 -1.63 -3.20 -11.13
N GLN A 50 -2.42 -3.41 -12.18
CA GLN A 50 -1.97 -4.14 -13.37
C GLN A 50 -0.73 -3.48 -13.98
N ASN A 51 -0.73 -2.17 -14.14
CA ASN A 51 0.39 -1.41 -14.69
C ASN A 51 1.61 -1.48 -13.78
N LEU A 52 1.42 -1.36 -12.47
CA LEU A 52 2.50 -1.56 -11.49
C LEU A 52 3.13 -2.95 -11.63
N LEU A 53 2.33 -4.00 -11.68
CA LEU A 53 2.82 -5.37 -11.84
C LEU A 53 3.50 -5.60 -13.19
N LYS A 54 2.97 -5.02 -14.29
CA LYS A 54 3.59 -5.07 -15.63
C LYS A 54 4.98 -4.40 -15.59
N ARG A 55 5.06 -3.20 -14.99
CA ARG A 55 6.33 -2.49 -14.79
C ARG A 55 7.34 -3.34 -14.04
N GLN A 56 6.96 -3.94 -12.91
CA GLN A 56 7.87 -4.75 -12.10
C GLN A 56 8.38 -5.99 -12.86
N LYS A 57 7.52 -6.63 -13.66
CA LYS A 57 7.94 -7.74 -14.53
C LYS A 57 8.96 -7.30 -15.57
N THR A 58 8.72 -6.16 -16.23
CA THR A 58 9.65 -5.59 -17.22
C THR A 58 10.98 -5.25 -16.57
N LEU A 59 10.98 -4.65 -15.38
CA LEU A 59 12.22 -4.36 -14.63
C LEU A 59 12.97 -5.63 -14.24
N ALA A 60 12.29 -6.67 -13.79
CA ALA A 60 12.93 -7.95 -13.45
C ALA A 60 13.65 -8.55 -14.65
N LEU A 61 13.03 -8.53 -15.84
CA LEU A 61 13.66 -8.99 -17.08
C LEU A 61 14.87 -8.13 -17.47
N LYS A 62 14.77 -6.81 -17.31
CA LYS A 62 15.87 -5.88 -17.58
C LYS A 62 17.07 -6.18 -16.65
N ILE A 63 16.82 -6.30 -15.36
CA ILE A 63 17.85 -6.63 -14.35
C ILE A 63 18.53 -7.96 -14.69
N GLN A 64 17.73 -8.99 -15.02
CA GLN A 64 18.28 -10.29 -15.41
C GLN A 64 19.18 -10.17 -16.64
N LYS A 65 18.77 -9.42 -17.66
CA LYS A 65 19.56 -9.16 -18.85
C LYS A 65 20.86 -8.40 -18.52
N ASP A 66 20.78 -7.34 -17.71
CA ASP A 66 21.95 -6.55 -17.31
C ASP A 66 22.96 -7.40 -16.57
N ILE A 67 22.51 -8.24 -15.63
CA ILE A 67 23.40 -9.18 -14.90
C ILE A 67 24.05 -10.17 -15.85
N GLN A 68 23.31 -10.74 -16.81
CA GLN A 68 23.85 -11.70 -17.78
C GLN A 68 24.88 -11.06 -18.73
N THR A 69 24.66 -9.80 -19.13
CA THR A 69 25.51 -9.15 -20.14
C THR A 69 26.66 -8.35 -19.54
N ARG A 70 26.48 -7.76 -18.34
CA ARG A 70 27.45 -6.83 -17.73
C ARG A 70 27.93 -7.27 -16.35
N GLY A 71 27.39 -8.36 -15.81
CA GLY A 71 27.69 -8.86 -14.46
C GLY A 71 27.06 -8.06 -13.32
N ASN A 72 26.47 -6.89 -13.59
CA ASN A 72 25.83 -6.03 -12.59
C ASN A 72 24.68 -5.22 -13.18
N THR A 73 23.89 -4.57 -12.32
CA THR A 73 22.82 -3.62 -12.68
C THR A 73 22.81 -2.45 -11.72
N SER A 74 22.53 -1.26 -12.21
CA SER A 74 22.29 -0.06 -11.40
C SER A 74 20.79 0.16 -11.11
N VAL A 75 19.93 -0.69 -11.62
CA VAL A 75 18.47 -0.54 -11.48
C VAL A 75 18.02 -1.01 -10.10
N ASP A 76 17.42 -0.10 -9.33
CA ASP A 76 16.72 -0.44 -8.09
C ASP A 76 15.26 -0.81 -8.42
N PRO A 77 14.85 -2.08 -8.25
CA PRO A 77 13.49 -2.51 -8.57
C PRO A 77 12.46 -2.18 -7.48
N ARG A 78 12.88 -1.67 -6.33
CA ARG A 78 11.97 -1.44 -5.21
C ARG A 78 10.92 -0.39 -5.57
N THR A 79 9.70 -0.63 -5.12
CA THR A 79 8.57 0.29 -5.26
C THR A 79 7.61 0.11 -4.09
N PHE A 80 6.79 1.11 -3.82
CA PHE A 80 5.71 0.98 -2.85
C PHE A 80 4.34 1.14 -3.50
N MET A 81 3.34 0.54 -2.89
CA MET A 81 1.94 0.72 -3.19
C MET A 81 1.21 0.96 -1.87
N ILE A 82 0.57 2.12 -1.73
CA ILE A 82 -0.22 2.47 -0.55
C ILE A 82 -1.68 2.54 -0.96
N MET A 83 -2.53 1.89 -0.20
CA MET A 83 -3.98 1.96 -0.31
C MET A 83 -4.54 2.46 1.02
N ASP A 84 -5.02 3.70 1.02
CA ASP A 84 -5.49 4.37 2.23
C ASP A 84 -6.94 4.79 2.08
N ASP A 85 -7.78 4.25 2.95
CA ASP A 85 -9.23 4.55 3.05
C ASP A 85 -9.99 4.50 1.71
N CYS A 86 -9.56 3.61 0.81
CA CYS A 86 -10.16 3.46 -0.53
C CYS A 86 -10.84 2.10 -0.75
N LEU A 87 -10.95 1.27 0.29
CA LEU A 87 -11.43 -0.11 0.20
C LEU A 87 -12.81 -0.28 0.85
N PHE A 88 -13.72 0.65 0.59
CA PHE A 88 -15.10 0.63 1.10
C PHE A 88 -15.99 -0.44 0.41
N ASP A 89 -15.71 -0.79 -0.84
CA ASP A 89 -16.39 -1.88 -1.53
C ASP A 89 -15.64 -3.20 -1.33
N SER A 90 -16.30 -4.20 -0.72
CA SER A 90 -15.71 -5.50 -0.42
C SER A 90 -15.27 -6.31 -1.66
N SER A 91 -15.65 -5.89 -2.86
CA SER A 91 -15.28 -6.57 -4.11
C SER A 91 -13.76 -6.56 -4.39
N TRP A 92 -13.00 -5.59 -3.82
CA TRP A 92 -11.55 -5.51 -4.00
C TRP A 92 -10.82 -6.79 -3.62
N THR A 93 -11.31 -7.53 -2.62
CA THR A 93 -10.67 -8.78 -2.17
C THR A 93 -10.73 -9.91 -3.21
N ARG A 94 -11.63 -9.80 -4.19
CA ARG A 94 -11.79 -10.74 -5.30
C ARG A 94 -10.96 -10.35 -6.51
N ASP A 95 -10.48 -9.12 -6.56
CA ASP A 95 -9.65 -8.66 -7.66
C ASP A 95 -8.35 -9.46 -7.75
N LYS A 96 -8.04 -9.95 -8.96
CA LYS A 96 -6.88 -10.81 -9.20
C LYS A 96 -5.55 -10.10 -9.00
N TYR A 97 -5.51 -8.80 -9.24
CA TYR A 97 -4.27 -8.01 -9.11
C TYR A 97 -3.99 -7.66 -7.64
N ILE A 98 -5.03 -7.34 -6.88
CA ILE A 98 -4.93 -7.22 -5.40
C ILE A 98 -4.43 -8.53 -4.80
N ARG A 99 -5.05 -9.66 -5.17
CA ARG A 99 -4.60 -10.98 -4.69
C ARG A 99 -3.15 -11.25 -5.06
N SER A 100 -2.73 -10.84 -6.26
CA SER A 100 -1.33 -10.95 -6.68
C SER A 100 -0.37 -10.08 -5.85
N LEU A 101 -0.80 -8.88 -5.43
CA LEU A 101 -0.01 -8.03 -4.53
C LEU A 101 0.23 -8.72 -3.18
N PHE A 102 -0.82 -9.25 -2.54
CA PHE A 102 -0.68 -9.96 -1.26
C PHE A 102 0.21 -11.20 -1.38
N MET A 103 0.02 -12.01 -2.43
CA MET A 103 0.72 -13.28 -2.57
C MET A 103 2.15 -13.13 -3.11
N ASN A 104 2.38 -12.18 -4.00
CA ASN A 104 3.61 -12.10 -4.78
C ASN A 104 4.35 -10.75 -4.68
N GLY A 105 3.81 -9.77 -3.97
CA GLY A 105 4.40 -8.43 -3.87
C GLY A 105 5.86 -8.44 -3.46
N ARG A 106 6.24 -9.29 -2.50
CA ARG A 106 7.64 -9.47 -2.07
C ARG A 106 8.57 -9.91 -3.22
N HIS A 107 8.12 -10.85 -4.05
CA HIS A 107 8.90 -11.33 -5.19
C HIS A 107 9.14 -10.22 -6.21
N TRP A 108 8.16 -9.33 -6.38
CA TRP A 108 8.24 -8.17 -7.25
C TRP A 108 8.87 -6.94 -6.59
N LYS A 109 9.41 -7.06 -5.37
CA LYS A 109 10.02 -5.94 -4.62
C LYS A 109 9.05 -4.78 -4.41
N ILE A 110 7.78 -5.08 -4.19
CA ILE A 110 6.73 -4.12 -3.88
C ILE A 110 6.50 -4.12 -2.37
N LEU A 111 6.70 -2.98 -1.73
CA LEU A 111 6.20 -2.74 -0.39
C LEU A 111 4.73 -2.35 -0.50
N TYR A 112 3.85 -3.22 -0.05
CA TYR A 112 2.41 -3.01 -0.12
C TYR A 112 1.88 -2.65 1.27
N VAL A 113 1.27 -1.48 1.38
CA VAL A 113 0.70 -0.95 2.61
C VAL A 113 -0.80 -0.72 2.40
N VAL A 114 -1.61 -1.25 3.31
CA VAL A 114 -3.05 -1.05 3.31
C VAL A 114 -3.47 -0.46 4.64
N ALA A 115 -4.13 0.68 4.62
CA ALA A 115 -4.79 1.22 5.79
C ALA A 115 -6.31 1.08 5.64
N MET A 116 -6.95 0.65 6.70
CA MET A 116 -8.40 0.49 6.71
C MET A 116 -8.96 0.77 8.10
N GLN A 117 -10.13 1.35 8.12
CA GLN A 117 -10.85 1.64 9.36
C GLN A 117 -11.56 0.39 9.91
N TYR A 118 -11.82 -0.59 9.06
CA TYR A 118 -12.56 -1.78 9.44
C TYR A 118 -11.83 -3.06 8.99
N CYS A 119 -11.36 -3.83 9.96
CA CYS A 119 -10.47 -4.97 9.72
C CYS A 119 -11.12 -6.20 9.08
N MET A 120 -12.45 -6.25 8.98
CA MET A 120 -13.19 -7.43 8.50
C MET A 120 -13.06 -7.71 7.00
N GLY A 121 -12.47 -6.78 6.25
CA GLY A 121 -12.43 -6.89 4.79
C GLY A 121 -11.42 -7.90 4.24
N ILE A 122 -10.41 -8.32 5.01
CA ILE A 122 -9.32 -9.17 4.49
C ILE A 122 -9.63 -10.66 4.69
N PRO A 123 -9.83 -11.44 3.62
CA PRO A 123 -10.03 -12.89 3.73
C PRO A 123 -8.82 -13.60 4.36
N PRO A 124 -9.03 -14.73 5.06
CA PRO A 124 -7.96 -15.48 5.73
C PRO A 124 -6.78 -15.81 4.79
N VAL A 125 -7.07 -16.21 3.56
CA VAL A 125 -6.04 -16.55 2.55
C VAL A 125 -5.13 -15.37 2.20
N LEU A 126 -5.59 -14.13 2.34
CA LEU A 126 -4.76 -12.94 2.12
C LEU A 126 -4.05 -12.53 3.41
N ARG A 127 -4.69 -12.69 4.58
CA ARG A 127 -4.09 -12.36 5.89
C ARG A 127 -2.80 -13.12 6.17
N THR A 128 -2.71 -14.38 5.76
CA THR A 128 -1.50 -15.21 5.92
C THR A 128 -0.28 -14.67 5.18
N ASN A 129 -0.46 -13.71 4.28
CA ASN A 129 0.62 -13.06 3.54
C ASN A 129 0.98 -11.67 4.08
N ILE A 130 0.39 -11.25 5.18
CA ILE A 130 0.70 -9.97 5.83
C ILE A 130 1.93 -10.17 6.71
N ASP A 131 2.95 -9.34 6.49
CA ASP A 131 4.18 -9.34 7.27
C ASP A 131 4.02 -8.67 8.62
N TYR A 132 3.42 -7.47 8.61
CA TYR A 132 3.26 -6.63 9.80
C TYR A 132 1.84 -6.11 9.90
N VAL A 133 1.29 -6.11 11.10
CA VAL A 133 0.00 -5.51 11.41
C VAL A 133 0.19 -4.40 12.43
N PHE A 134 -0.22 -3.18 12.08
CA PHE A 134 -0.20 -2.03 12.98
C PHE A 134 -1.61 -1.81 13.51
N ILE A 135 -1.82 -2.03 14.80
CA ILE A 135 -3.11 -1.89 15.46
C ILE A 135 -3.11 -0.57 16.23
N LEU A 136 -3.92 0.37 15.74
CA LEU A 136 -4.16 1.65 16.38
C LEU A 136 -5.27 1.53 17.43
N ARG A 137 -5.50 2.62 18.19
CA ARG A 137 -6.54 2.68 19.21
C ARG A 137 -7.92 2.33 18.64
N GLU A 138 -8.60 1.43 19.31
CA GLU A 138 -9.97 1.05 19.05
C GLU A 138 -10.76 1.07 20.37
N ASN A 139 -11.81 1.86 20.43
CA ASN A 139 -12.60 2.04 21.65
C ASN A 139 -13.80 1.09 21.74
N ILE A 140 -14.24 0.54 20.60
CA ILE A 140 -15.41 -0.32 20.53
C ILE A 140 -15.00 -1.76 20.83
N VAL A 141 -15.49 -2.32 21.93
CA VAL A 141 -15.15 -3.68 22.40
C VAL A 141 -15.42 -4.73 21.32
N ALA A 142 -16.52 -4.64 20.58
CA ALA A 142 -16.82 -5.57 19.49
C ALA A 142 -15.77 -5.56 18.38
N ASN A 143 -15.21 -4.38 18.05
CA ASN A 143 -14.15 -4.24 17.07
C ASN A 143 -12.81 -4.76 17.62
N ARG A 144 -12.50 -4.49 18.91
CA ARG A 144 -11.33 -5.08 19.59
C ARG A 144 -11.35 -6.60 19.53
N ARG A 145 -12.52 -7.22 19.79
CA ARG A 145 -12.67 -8.67 19.72
C ARG A 145 -12.39 -9.21 18.33
N ARG A 146 -12.85 -8.52 17.29
CA ARG A 146 -12.56 -8.88 15.90
C ARG A 146 -11.08 -8.74 15.56
N LEU A 147 -10.41 -7.68 16.03
CA LEU A 147 -8.95 -7.52 15.88
C LEU A 147 -8.21 -8.66 16.54
N TYR A 148 -8.59 -9.02 17.78
CA TYR A 148 -8.03 -10.16 18.50
C TYR A 148 -8.19 -11.46 17.70
N GLU A 149 -9.40 -11.80 17.31
CA GLU A 149 -9.70 -13.05 16.59
C GLU A 149 -9.00 -13.15 15.22
N GLN A 150 -8.76 -12.03 14.56
CA GLN A 150 -8.20 -12.03 13.21
C GLN A 150 -6.68 -11.87 13.14
N PHE A 151 -6.09 -11.13 14.07
CA PHE A 151 -4.68 -10.75 13.97
C PHE A 151 -3.88 -11.00 15.25
N ALA A 152 -4.52 -11.11 16.39
CA ALA A 152 -3.85 -11.16 17.68
C ALA A 152 -4.00 -12.51 18.40
N GLY A 153 -4.17 -13.59 17.65
CA GLY A 153 -4.34 -14.94 18.20
C GLY A 153 -3.13 -15.51 18.95
N MET A 154 -1.98 -14.80 18.97
CA MET A 154 -0.83 -15.14 19.81
C MET A 154 -1.02 -14.74 21.28
N PHE A 155 -1.95 -13.85 21.60
CA PHE A 155 -2.29 -13.51 22.97
C PHE A 155 -3.09 -14.65 23.63
N PRO A 156 -2.88 -14.94 24.92
CA PRO A 156 -3.53 -16.04 25.60
C PRO A 156 -5.07 -15.89 25.66
N ASP A 157 -5.57 -14.67 25.79
CA ASP A 157 -6.99 -14.36 25.83
C ASP A 157 -7.28 -12.93 25.37
N PHE A 158 -8.56 -12.63 25.18
CA PHE A 158 -9.03 -11.32 24.77
C PHE A 158 -8.76 -10.22 25.80
N ASP A 159 -8.83 -10.56 27.09
CA ASP A 159 -8.68 -9.58 28.17
C ASP A 159 -7.23 -9.10 28.24
N SER A 160 -6.27 -10.00 28.10
CA SER A 160 -4.85 -9.67 27.98
C SER A 160 -4.55 -8.77 26.78
N PHE A 161 -5.11 -9.09 25.62
CA PHE A 161 -5.00 -8.24 24.44
C PHE A 161 -5.60 -6.85 24.67
N SER A 162 -6.80 -6.78 25.27
CA SER A 162 -7.51 -5.52 25.52
C SER A 162 -6.74 -4.63 26.50
N GLN A 163 -6.14 -5.20 27.55
CA GLN A 163 -5.30 -4.47 28.51
C GLN A 163 -4.05 -3.88 27.84
N ILE A 164 -3.35 -4.67 27.02
CA ILE A 164 -2.19 -4.19 26.25
C ILE A 164 -2.61 -3.08 25.30
N MET A 165 -3.75 -3.23 24.64
CA MET A 165 -4.29 -2.21 23.73
C MET A 165 -4.55 -0.89 24.46
N ASP A 166 -5.13 -0.93 25.66
CA ASP A 166 -5.38 0.27 26.46
C ASP A 166 -4.07 0.97 26.90
N GLN A 167 -3.01 0.21 27.15
CA GLN A 167 -1.71 0.74 27.58
C GLN A 167 -0.84 1.24 26.43
N CYS A 168 -0.95 0.63 25.24
CA CYS A 168 0.01 0.79 24.14
C CYS A 168 -0.56 1.51 22.91
N THR A 169 -1.76 2.11 22.99
CA THR A 169 -2.36 2.77 21.83
C THR A 169 -2.82 4.20 22.11
N GLU A 170 -2.15 4.90 23.03
CA GLU A 170 -2.37 6.31 23.30
C GLU A 170 -1.30 7.19 22.61
N ASN A 171 -1.60 8.47 22.42
CA ASN A 171 -0.60 9.47 21.99
C ASN A 171 0.22 9.06 20.76
N TYR A 172 -0.44 8.62 19.68
CA TYR A 172 0.18 8.15 18.43
C TYR A 172 1.01 6.86 18.60
N GLU A 173 0.65 6.06 19.55
CA GLU A 173 1.22 4.74 19.81
C GLU A 173 0.38 3.65 19.14
N CYS A 174 1.00 2.53 18.84
CA CYS A 174 0.32 1.37 18.28
C CYS A 174 0.99 0.06 18.69
N ILE A 175 0.21 -1.01 18.63
CA ILE A 175 0.72 -2.38 18.72
C ILE A 175 1.15 -2.79 17.31
N VAL A 176 2.35 -3.35 17.18
CA VAL A 176 2.87 -3.93 15.94
C VAL A 176 3.00 -5.43 16.12
N ILE A 177 2.37 -6.19 15.24
CA ILE A 177 2.49 -7.65 15.19
C ILE A 177 3.39 -8.01 14.02
N ASP A 178 4.48 -8.74 14.30
CA ASP A 178 5.39 -9.28 13.29
C ASP A 178 5.06 -10.75 13.01
N ASN A 179 4.41 -10.99 11.88
CA ASN A 179 4.07 -12.34 11.44
C ASN A 179 5.27 -13.11 10.84
N ASN A 180 6.43 -12.46 10.65
CA ASN A 180 7.66 -13.12 10.18
C ASN A 180 8.55 -13.60 11.32
N ALA A 181 8.20 -13.32 12.57
CA ALA A 181 8.95 -13.78 13.73
C ALA A 181 9.14 -15.30 13.68
N LYS A 182 10.36 -15.76 13.94
CA LYS A 182 10.70 -17.19 13.93
C LYS A 182 10.40 -17.90 15.25
N SER A 183 10.03 -17.15 16.26
CA SER A 183 9.70 -17.63 17.59
C SER A 183 8.19 -17.60 17.81
N ASN A 184 7.70 -18.54 18.62
CA ASN A 184 6.30 -18.55 19.06
C ASN A 184 6.08 -17.74 20.36
N LYS A 185 7.13 -17.10 20.88
CA LYS A 185 7.01 -16.26 22.05
C LYS A 185 6.37 -14.93 21.68
N ILE A 186 5.44 -14.46 22.52
CA ILE A 186 4.70 -13.22 22.25
C ILE A 186 5.63 -12.00 22.23
N GLU A 187 6.65 -11.98 23.08
CA GLU A 187 7.64 -10.91 23.16
C GLU A 187 8.51 -10.77 21.91
N ASP A 188 8.58 -11.81 21.07
CA ASP A 188 9.30 -11.80 19.81
C ASP A 188 8.39 -11.42 18.62
N GLN A 189 7.08 -11.44 18.83
CA GLN A 189 6.07 -11.20 17.79
C GLN A 189 5.35 -9.86 17.94
N VAL A 190 5.27 -9.33 19.17
CA VAL A 190 4.47 -8.14 19.48
C VAL A 190 5.37 -7.04 19.99
N PHE A 191 5.28 -5.88 19.35
CA PHE A 191 6.07 -4.70 19.67
C PHE A 191 5.15 -3.52 19.94
N TRP A 192 5.64 -2.62 20.77
CA TRP A 192 5.09 -1.29 20.92
C TRP A 192 5.85 -0.32 20.02
N TYR A 193 5.12 0.54 19.31
CA TYR A 193 5.70 1.56 18.47
C TYR A 193 5.02 2.91 18.70
N LYS A 194 5.83 3.96 18.84
CA LYS A 194 5.38 5.34 18.92
C LYS A 194 5.86 6.12 17.71
N ALA A 195 4.92 6.73 17.00
CA ALA A 195 5.25 7.60 15.88
C ALA A 195 5.99 8.85 16.39
N ALA A 196 7.17 9.11 15.85
CA ALA A 196 7.90 10.34 16.13
C ALA A 196 7.44 11.48 15.22
N SER A 197 7.29 12.67 15.78
CA SER A 197 7.09 13.86 14.94
C SER A 197 8.25 14.04 13.98
N ARG A 198 7.96 14.29 12.72
CA ARG A 198 8.94 14.42 11.66
C ARG A 198 8.78 15.76 10.94
N PRO A 199 9.88 16.39 10.52
CA PRO A 199 9.82 17.52 9.61
C PRO A 199 9.24 17.08 8.26
N ASN A 200 8.85 18.05 7.43
CA ASN A 200 8.41 17.77 6.07
C ASN A 200 9.47 16.99 5.32
N PHE A 201 9.06 15.92 4.64
CA PHE A 201 9.93 15.05 3.86
C PHE A 201 9.26 14.69 2.53
N ARG A 202 10.05 14.24 1.59
CA ARG A 202 9.58 13.70 0.30
C ARG A 202 10.06 12.27 0.14
N ILE A 203 9.19 11.42 -0.39
CA ILE A 203 9.51 10.02 -0.69
C ILE A 203 9.91 9.90 -2.16
N GLY A 204 10.86 9.02 -2.45
CA GLY A 204 11.31 8.70 -3.79
C GLY A 204 12.53 9.53 -4.25
N LEU A 205 13.07 9.10 -5.39
CA LEU A 205 14.21 9.76 -6.02
C LEU A 205 13.79 11.09 -6.68
N SER A 206 14.77 11.95 -6.97
CA SER A 206 14.56 13.22 -7.68
C SER A 206 13.88 13.01 -9.04
N GLU A 207 14.23 11.94 -9.75
CA GLU A 207 13.62 11.59 -11.04
C GLU A 207 12.14 11.25 -10.91
N PHE A 208 11.71 10.70 -9.78
CA PHE A 208 10.31 10.46 -9.48
C PHE A 208 9.49 11.75 -9.43
N TRP A 209 10.07 12.80 -8.84
CA TRP A 209 9.44 14.13 -8.72
C TRP A 209 9.45 14.93 -10.02
N ASN A 210 10.37 14.64 -10.92
CA ASN A 210 10.53 15.35 -12.19
C ASN A 210 9.76 14.69 -13.34
N GLN A 211 9.01 13.60 -13.09
CA GLN A 211 8.20 12.98 -14.14
C GLN A 211 7.06 13.90 -14.58
N LYS A 212 6.89 13.98 -15.89
CA LYS A 212 5.78 14.73 -16.52
C LYS A 212 4.69 13.74 -16.94
N PRO A 213 3.42 14.17 -16.98
CA PRO A 213 2.38 13.38 -17.61
C PRO A 213 2.79 13.03 -19.04
N PRO A 214 2.45 11.82 -19.55
CA PRO A 214 2.68 11.48 -20.94
C PRO A 214 1.97 12.48 -21.85
N GLU A 215 2.63 12.92 -22.92
CA GLU A 215 2.02 13.82 -23.89
C GLU A 215 0.86 13.11 -24.60
N PRO A 216 -0.25 13.81 -24.89
CA PRO A 216 -1.36 13.21 -25.62
C PRO A 216 -0.88 12.76 -27.01
N GLY A 217 -0.79 11.46 -27.24
CA GLY A 217 -0.39 10.89 -28.53
C GLY A 217 0.94 10.14 -28.57
N ASP A 218 1.71 10.15 -27.49
CA ASP A 218 2.84 9.25 -27.34
C ASP A 218 2.30 7.83 -27.10
N GLY A 219 2.31 7.00 -28.12
CA GLY A 219 1.83 5.61 -28.11
C GLY A 219 2.69 4.66 -27.26
N SER A 220 3.46 5.17 -26.31
CA SER A 220 4.11 4.36 -25.31
C SER A 220 3.05 3.79 -24.36
N GLU A 221 2.66 2.53 -24.59
CA GLU A 221 1.82 1.76 -23.67
C GLU A 221 2.50 1.55 -22.28
N ASP A 222 3.66 2.15 -22.05
CA ASP A 222 4.43 2.03 -20.83
C ASP A 222 4.03 3.12 -19.83
N PHE A 223 3.25 2.69 -18.86
CA PHE A 223 2.94 3.44 -17.65
C PHE A 223 2.14 4.74 -17.86
N ASP A 224 0.88 4.60 -18.21
CA ASP A 224 -0.10 5.68 -18.09
C ASP A 224 -0.57 5.80 -16.63
N ALA A 225 0.00 6.76 -15.89
CA ALA A 225 -0.44 7.11 -14.55
C ALA A 225 -1.88 7.67 -14.56
N ASN A 226 -2.33 8.20 -15.70
CA ASN A 226 -3.67 8.76 -15.92
C ASN A 226 -4.66 7.76 -16.55
N ALA A 227 -4.35 6.47 -16.64
CA ALA A 227 -5.32 5.46 -17.05
C ALA A 227 -6.54 5.36 -16.12
N THR A 228 -6.60 6.21 -15.10
CA THR A 228 -7.76 6.43 -14.26
C THR A 228 -8.71 7.43 -14.93
N GLY A 229 -9.67 6.91 -15.67
CA GLY A 229 -10.95 7.58 -15.73
C GLY A 229 -11.23 8.63 -16.80
N THR A 230 -10.46 8.82 -17.83
CA THR A 230 -11.05 9.38 -19.06
C THR A 230 -11.88 8.29 -19.73
N LYS A 231 -13.19 8.27 -19.43
CA LYS A 231 -14.16 7.57 -20.26
C LYS A 231 -13.84 7.93 -21.70
N LYS A 232 -13.30 7.00 -22.49
CA LYS A 232 -13.32 7.09 -23.95
C LYS A 232 -14.77 7.39 -24.27
N LYS A 233 -15.07 8.60 -24.76
CA LYS A 233 -16.37 8.90 -25.33
C LYS A 233 -16.53 7.89 -26.45
N GLY A 234 -17.40 6.91 -26.25
CA GLY A 234 -17.79 6.01 -27.30
C GLY A 234 -18.32 6.84 -28.48
N PRO A 235 -18.33 6.30 -29.69
CA PRO A 235 -18.81 7.02 -30.86
C PRO A 235 -20.19 7.58 -30.58
N ILE A 236 -20.37 8.88 -30.74
CA ILE A 236 -21.66 9.54 -30.58
C ILE A 236 -22.54 9.01 -31.70
N ILE A 237 -23.44 8.09 -31.38
CA ILE A 237 -24.46 7.62 -32.32
C ILE A 237 -25.47 8.75 -32.47
N GLN A 238 -25.37 9.48 -33.55
CA GLN A 238 -26.41 10.47 -33.96
C GLN A 238 -27.61 9.70 -34.53
N VAL A 239 -28.67 9.60 -33.73
CA VAL A 239 -29.95 9.08 -34.20
C VAL A 239 -30.63 10.20 -35.00
N LYS A 240 -30.66 10.11 -36.34
CA LYS A 240 -31.54 10.93 -37.17
C LYS A 240 -32.96 10.38 -36.98
N LYS A 241 -33.85 11.19 -36.42
CA LYS A 241 -35.29 10.96 -36.49
C LYS A 241 -35.76 11.41 -37.88
N TYR A 242 -36.40 10.48 -38.61
CA TYR A 242 -37.22 10.78 -39.78
C TYR A 242 -38.61 11.14 -39.32
#